data_190330efd66d07e5b9cfadb22a161383
#
_entry.id   190330efd66d07e5b9cfadb22a161383
#
_cell.length_a   1.000
_cell.length_b   1.000
_cell.length_c   1.000
_cell.angle_alpha   90.00
_cell.angle_beta   90.00
_cell.angle_gamma   90.00
#
_symmetry.space_group_name_H-M   'P 1'
#
loop_
_entity.id
_entity.type
_entity.pdbx_description
1 polymer ?
#
loop_
_entity_poly.entity_id
_entity_poly.type
_entity_poly.pdbx_seq_one_letter_code
_entity_poly.pdbx_strand_id
1 'polypeptide(L)'
;MNIKEDIKPISYIKSHAADILKYINEKRRPIIITQNGEAKGVFIDSDSYQNMKNTMSLMKMLLLAEAQVSRDVTVDHDEMFKEFDKKFEDAVK
;
A
#
# COMPACT_ATOMS: atom_id res chain seq x y z
N MET A 1 2.24 -14.38 5.85
CA MET A 1 1.09 -14.49 4.91
C MET A 1 0.77 -15.95 4.65
N ASN A 2 -0.49 -16.32 4.74
CA ASN A 2 -0.92 -17.68 4.42
C ASN A 2 -1.30 -17.73 2.94
N ILE A 3 -0.46 -18.38 2.15
CA ILE A 3 -0.62 -18.40 0.68
C ILE A 3 -1.98 -18.93 0.26
N LYS A 4 -2.48 -19.99 0.91
CA LYS A 4 -3.76 -20.59 0.53
C LYS A 4 -4.96 -19.71 0.84
N GLU A 5 -4.89 -18.92 1.92
CA GLU A 5 -5.99 -18.07 2.34
C GLU A 5 -5.93 -16.67 1.73
N ASP A 6 -4.72 -16.19 1.49
CA ASP A 6 -4.49 -14.78 1.13
C ASP A 6 -4.29 -14.54 -0.37
N ILE A 7 -4.35 -15.58 -1.17
CA ILE A 7 -4.27 -15.47 -2.64
C ILE A 7 -5.49 -16.12 -3.26
N LYS A 8 -6.24 -15.35 -4.04
CA LYS A 8 -7.48 -15.80 -4.68
C LYS A 8 -7.54 -15.33 -6.12
N PRO A 9 -8.06 -16.17 -7.03
CA PRO A 9 -8.26 -15.74 -8.41
C PRO A 9 -9.42 -14.75 -8.52
N ILE A 10 -9.40 -13.92 -9.55
CA ILE A 10 -10.44 -12.89 -9.76
C ILE A 10 -11.85 -13.50 -9.85
N SER A 11 -11.97 -14.68 -10.41
CA SER A 11 -13.27 -15.36 -10.49
C SER A 11 -13.86 -15.65 -9.11
N TYR A 12 -13.02 -16.05 -8.18
CA TYR A 12 -13.44 -16.28 -6.79
C TYR A 12 -13.90 -14.97 -6.15
N ILE A 13 -13.13 -13.90 -6.36
CA ILE A 13 -13.46 -12.58 -5.82
C ILE A 13 -14.84 -12.13 -6.31
N LYS A 14 -15.12 -12.28 -7.60
CA LYS A 14 -16.42 -11.90 -8.17
C LYS A 14 -17.57 -12.67 -7.54
N SER A 15 -17.37 -13.96 -7.27
CA SER A 15 -18.43 -14.81 -6.71
C SER A 15 -18.61 -14.63 -5.22
N HIS A 16 -17.59 -14.20 -4.51
CA HIS A 16 -17.57 -14.16 -3.05
C HIS A 16 -17.20 -12.80 -2.49
N ALA A 17 -17.55 -11.73 -3.20
CA ALA A 17 -17.13 -10.38 -2.85
C ALA A 17 -17.51 -9.99 -1.40
N ALA A 18 -18.74 -10.30 -0.99
CA ALA A 18 -19.21 -9.96 0.36
C ALA A 18 -18.43 -10.74 1.43
N ASP A 19 -18.17 -12.01 1.19
CA ASP A 19 -17.41 -12.86 2.14
C ASP A 19 -15.96 -12.39 2.22
N ILE A 20 -15.38 -12.01 1.10
CA ILE A 20 -14.02 -11.49 1.04
C ILE A 20 -13.93 -10.18 1.82
N LEU A 21 -14.89 -9.29 1.62
CA LEU A 21 -14.93 -8.02 2.34
C LEU A 21 -15.00 -8.24 3.85
N LYS A 22 -15.83 -9.16 4.28
CA LYS A 22 -15.95 -9.53 5.69
C LYS A 22 -14.62 -10.09 6.22
N TYR A 23 -13.99 -10.98 5.47
CA TYR A 23 -12.72 -11.60 5.85
C TYR A 23 -11.62 -10.56 6.06
N ILE A 24 -11.43 -9.66 5.11
CA ILE A 24 -10.36 -8.68 5.21
C ILE A 24 -10.61 -7.68 6.36
N ASN A 25 -11.86 -7.37 6.65
CA ASN A 25 -12.20 -6.49 7.78
C ASN A 25 -12.01 -7.17 9.12
N GLU A 26 -12.32 -8.46 9.24
CA GLU A 26 -12.17 -9.18 10.48
C GLU A 26 -10.72 -9.58 10.77
N LYS A 27 -10.03 -10.08 9.76
CA LYS A 27 -8.68 -10.61 9.92
C LYS A 27 -7.59 -9.57 9.72
N ARG A 28 -7.92 -8.43 9.12
CA ARG A 28 -6.97 -7.36 8.81
C ARG A 28 -5.81 -7.87 7.96
N ARG A 29 -6.11 -8.75 7.02
CA ARG A 29 -5.12 -9.35 6.12
C ARG A 29 -5.49 -9.05 4.68
N PRO A 30 -4.55 -8.57 3.88
CA PRO A 30 -4.84 -8.33 2.48
C PRO A 30 -4.98 -9.64 1.71
N ILE A 31 -5.74 -9.59 0.61
CA ILE A 31 -5.87 -10.71 -0.30
C ILE A 31 -5.26 -10.31 -1.64
N ILE A 32 -4.36 -11.13 -2.13
CA ILE A 32 -3.75 -10.92 -3.45
C ILE A 32 -4.67 -11.51 -4.49
N ILE A 33 -5.04 -10.71 -5.48
CA ILE A 33 -5.93 -11.12 -6.57
C ILE A 33 -5.11 -11.53 -7.77
N THR A 34 -5.35 -12.74 -8.25
CA THR A 34 -4.64 -13.25 -9.42
C THR A 34 -5.57 -13.32 -10.63
N GLN A 35 -4.99 -13.22 -11.81
CA GLN A 35 -5.67 -13.41 -13.07
C GLN A 35 -4.70 -14.10 -14.01
N ASN A 36 -5.13 -15.22 -14.58
CA ASN A 36 -4.27 -16.05 -15.46
C ASN A 36 -2.96 -16.46 -14.77
N GLY A 37 -3.05 -16.75 -13.47
CA GLY A 37 -1.88 -17.19 -12.70
C GLY A 37 -0.94 -16.09 -12.26
N GLU A 38 -1.25 -14.83 -12.56
CA GLU A 38 -0.41 -13.70 -12.19
C GLU A 38 -1.08 -12.80 -11.18
N ALA A 39 -0.32 -12.29 -10.22
CA ALA A 39 -0.82 -11.31 -9.26
C ALA A 39 -1.11 -10.00 -9.99
N LYS A 40 -2.36 -9.52 -9.91
CA LYS A 40 -2.78 -8.31 -10.61
C LYS A 40 -3.27 -7.22 -9.68
N GLY A 41 -3.60 -7.54 -8.45
CA GLY A 41 -4.11 -6.54 -7.52
C GLY A 41 -4.12 -7.04 -6.10
N VAL A 42 -4.47 -6.13 -5.19
CA VAL A 42 -4.57 -6.44 -3.76
C VAL A 42 -5.89 -5.90 -3.23
N PHE A 43 -6.57 -6.71 -2.44
CA PHE A 43 -7.80 -6.33 -1.75
C PHE A 43 -7.45 -6.11 -0.29
N ILE A 44 -7.61 -4.89 0.21
CA ILE A 44 -7.23 -4.54 1.58
C ILE A 44 -8.36 -3.77 2.25
N ASP A 45 -8.51 -3.93 3.56
CA ASP A 45 -9.52 -3.18 4.30
C ASP A 45 -9.12 -1.70 4.41
N SER A 46 -10.13 -0.83 4.52
CA SER A 46 -9.90 0.62 4.48
C SER A 46 -9.07 1.14 5.66
N ASP A 47 -9.22 0.54 6.85
CA ASP A 47 -8.45 0.96 8.01
C ASP A 47 -6.96 0.66 7.85
N SER A 48 -6.63 -0.54 7.38
CA SER A 48 -5.25 -0.92 7.13
C SER A 48 -4.63 -0.06 6.04
N TYR A 49 -5.39 0.23 4.99
CA TYR A 49 -4.96 1.13 3.91
C TYR A 49 -4.65 2.53 4.46
N GLN A 50 -5.54 3.06 5.29
CA GLN A 50 -5.34 4.38 5.89
C GLN A 50 -4.11 4.41 6.79
N ASN A 51 -3.89 3.34 7.57
CA ASN A 51 -2.69 3.21 8.40
C ASN A 51 -1.42 3.18 7.57
N MET A 52 -1.44 2.51 6.44
CA MET A 52 -0.31 2.50 5.51
C MET A 52 -0.01 3.90 4.99
N LYS A 53 -1.05 4.65 4.60
CA LYS A 53 -0.89 6.02 4.13
C LYS A 53 -0.33 6.92 5.22
N ASN A 54 -0.83 6.78 6.44
CA ASN A 54 -0.34 7.57 7.59
C ASN A 54 1.13 7.26 7.88
N THR A 55 1.50 6.00 7.83
CA THR A 55 2.89 5.57 8.03
C THR A 55 3.80 6.15 6.96
N MET A 56 3.36 6.12 5.70
CA MET A 56 4.14 6.71 4.62
C MET A 56 4.34 8.21 4.80
N SER A 57 3.30 8.92 5.25
CA SER A 57 3.39 10.35 5.54
C SER A 57 4.39 10.63 6.65
N LEU A 58 4.35 9.82 7.72
CA LEU A 58 5.29 9.95 8.83
C LEU A 58 6.73 9.70 8.36
N MET A 59 6.93 8.69 7.53
CA MET A 59 8.25 8.39 6.98
C MET A 59 8.78 9.54 6.12
N LYS A 60 7.92 10.18 5.32
CA LYS A 60 8.30 11.38 4.57
C LYS A 60 8.80 12.47 5.50
N MET A 61 8.08 12.72 6.58
CA MET A 61 8.46 13.74 7.55
C MET A 61 9.79 13.42 8.22
N LEU A 62 10.02 12.16 8.57
CA LEU A 62 11.26 11.72 9.17
C LEU A 62 12.45 11.85 8.21
N LEU A 63 12.26 11.48 6.96
CA LEU A 63 13.28 11.63 5.93
C LEU A 63 13.63 13.10 5.72
N LEU A 64 12.63 13.96 5.72
CA LEU A 64 12.84 15.38 5.55
C LEU A 64 13.58 15.99 6.74
N ALA A 65 13.21 15.61 7.95
CA ALA A 65 13.89 16.06 9.16
C ALA A 65 15.35 15.62 9.19
N GLU A 66 15.62 14.37 8.81
CA GLU A 66 16.97 13.84 8.71
C GLU A 66 17.80 14.60 7.67
N ALA A 67 17.20 14.90 6.53
CA ALA A 67 17.86 15.68 5.50
C ALA A 67 18.20 17.08 5.97
N GLN A 68 17.34 17.71 6.77
CA GLN A 68 17.60 19.04 7.34
C GLN A 68 18.71 19.02 8.37
N VAL A 69 18.76 18.00 9.20
CA VAL A 69 19.75 17.89 10.26
C VAL A 69 21.13 17.51 9.72
N SER A 70 21.17 16.67 8.72
CA SER A 70 22.42 16.08 8.23
C SER A 70 23.21 16.96 7.29
N ARG A 71 22.77 18.32 7.02
CA ARG A 71 23.35 18.93 5.93
C ARG A 71 23.55 20.33 5.84
N ASP A 72 24.59 20.59 5.16
CA ASP A 72 24.88 21.89 4.65
C ASP A 72 24.47 22.02 3.18
N VAL A 73 23.74 21.06 2.69
CA VAL A 73 23.33 21.03 1.29
C VAL A 73 21.94 21.60 1.16
N THR A 74 21.75 22.50 0.24
CA THR A 74 20.44 23.04 -0.05
C THR A 74 19.64 22.00 -0.84
N VAL A 75 18.54 21.55 -0.27
CA VAL A 75 17.65 20.60 -0.93
C VAL A 75 16.31 21.25 -1.12
N ASP A 76 15.75 21.11 -2.32
CA ASP A 76 14.40 21.54 -2.59
C ASP A 76 13.44 20.47 -2.02
N HIS A 77 12.87 20.77 -0.85
CA HIS A 77 12.01 19.81 -0.16
C HIS A 77 10.73 19.54 -0.93
N ASP A 78 10.18 20.54 -1.60
CA ASP A 78 8.97 20.37 -2.39
C ASP A 78 9.23 19.42 -3.56
N GLU A 79 10.37 19.58 -4.22
CA GLU A 79 10.74 18.71 -5.32
C GLU A 79 10.98 17.28 -4.83
N MET A 80 11.63 17.13 -3.68
CA MET A 80 11.87 15.82 -3.08
C MET A 80 10.56 15.11 -2.76
N PHE A 81 9.61 15.82 -2.18
CA PHE A 81 8.29 15.26 -1.87
C PHE A 81 7.52 14.92 -3.14
N LYS A 82 7.60 15.74 -4.17
CA LYS A 82 6.96 15.46 -5.45
C LYS A 82 7.49 14.17 -6.08
N GLU A 83 8.79 14.00 -6.06
CA GLU A 83 9.41 12.77 -6.56
C GLU A 83 8.98 11.55 -5.76
N PHE A 84 8.95 11.68 -4.43
CA PHE A 84 8.54 10.60 -3.55
C PHE A 84 7.08 10.23 -3.81
N ASP A 85 6.20 11.21 -3.88
CA ASP A 85 4.77 10.99 -4.13
C ASP A 85 4.54 10.36 -5.50
N LYS A 86 5.27 10.81 -6.51
CA LYS A 86 5.17 10.24 -7.85
C LYS A 86 5.57 8.78 -7.87
N LYS A 87 6.67 8.43 -7.24
CA LYS A 87 7.12 7.04 -7.14
C LYS A 87 6.11 6.18 -6.38
N PHE A 88 5.54 6.73 -5.32
CA PHE A 88 4.54 6.03 -4.54
C PHE A 88 3.26 5.79 -5.36
N GLU A 89 2.78 6.80 -6.06
CA GLU A 89 1.61 6.67 -6.93
C GLU A 89 1.85 5.66 -8.04
N ASP A 90 3.02 5.67 -8.67
CA ASP A 90 3.36 4.71 -9.71
C ASP A 90 3.41 3.30 -9.16
N ALA A 91 3.84 3.12 -7.91
CA ALA A 91 3.93 1.81 -7.27
C ALA A 91 2.55 1.23 -6.95
N VAL A 92 1.54 2.09 -6.69
CA VAL A 92 0.21 1.64 -6.29
C VAL A 92 -0.82 1.63 -7.44
N LYS A 93 -0.43 2.07 -8.63
CA LYS A 93 -1.31 2.04 -9.80
C LYS A 93 -1.43 0.66 -10.43
#